data_4f8d1f197b8971d2134d75d695b56667
#
_entry.id   4f8d1f197b8971d2134d75d695b56667
#
_cell.length_a   1.000
_cell.length_b   1.000
_cell.length_c   1.000
_cell.angle_alpha   90.00
_cell.angle_beta   90.00
_cell.angle_gamma   90.00
#
_symmetry.space_group_name_H-M   'P 1'
#
loop_
_entity.id
_entity.type
_entity.pdbx_description
1 polymer ?
#
loop_
_entity_poly.entity_id
_entity_poly.type
_entity_poly.pdbx_seq_one_letter_code
_entity_poly.pdbx_strand_id
1 'polypeptide(L)'
;MMKSLEHFGKRIRALRQEKNLSQQQLADLMFVTRKTVGNWENGNRMPDITMLSRLSRHLGVQTYELLDEISGPDEQPVFIIVEDESILLKGFVHILEDTLPRADIYGFETCAEALRFAESNHVDAALLDIELFGESGIDLAGKLLELNPHTNIIFLTGHTEYTADALDLHCSGYILKPLTPEKLLREVAHLRFPVWGLNP
;
A
#
# COMPACT_ATOMS: atom_id res chain seq x y z
N MET A 1 -18.37 -5.91 -2.05
CA MET A 1 -18.53 -6.78 -0.86
C MET A 1 -18.50 -8.28 -1.17
N MET A 2 -19.19 -8.83 -2.18
CA MET A 2 -19.10 -10.26 -2.54
C MET A 2 -17.75 -10.66 -3.13
N LYS A 3 -17.16 -9.87 -4.04
CA LYS A 3 -15.85 -10.14 -4.65
C LYS A 3 -14.70 -10.18 -3.62
N SER A 4 -14.73 -9.32 -2.60
CA SER A 4 -13.70 -9.25 -1.56
C SER A 4 -13.67 -10.50 -0.66
N LEU A 5 -14.82 -11.08 -0.35
CA LEU A 5 -14.90 -12.33 0.42
C LEU A 5 -14.38 -13.55 -0.37
N GLU A 6 -14.57 -13.56 -1.69
CA GLU A 6 -14.05 -14.61 -2.57
C GLU A 6 -12.51 -14.57 -2.65
N HIS A 7 -11.92 -13.36 -2.72
CA HIS A 7 -10.47 -13.20 -2.73
C HIS A 7 -9.83 -13.64 -1.42
N PHE A 8 -10.35 -13.17 -0.30
CA PHE A 8 -9.94 -13.63 1.03
C PHE A 8 -9.98 -15.17 1.15
N GLY A 9 -11.05 -15.79 0.65
CA GLY A 9 -11.17 -17.25 0.66
C GLY A 9 -10.12 -17.96 -0.20
N LYS A 10 -9.84 -17.42 -1.39
CA LYS A 10 -8.78 -17.95 -2.27
C LYS A 10 -7.40 -17.85 -1.61
N ARG A 11 -7.12 -16.74 -0.93
CA ARG A 11 -5.85 -16.53 -0.23
C ARG A 11 -5.64 -17.52 0.90
N ILE A 12 -6.62 -17.67 1.78
CA ILE A 12 -6.54 -18.71 2.85
C ILE A 12 -6.23 -20.08 2.23
N ARG A 13 -6.91 -20.43 1.14
CA ARG A 13 -6.68 -21.69 0.44
C ARG A 13 -5.25 -21.81 -0.09
N ALA A 14 -4.72 -20.77 -0.74
CA ALA A 14 -3.37 -20.74 -1.26
C ALA A 14 -2.33 -20.92 -0.13
N LEU A 15 -2.39 -20.10 0.92
CA LEU A 15 -1.48 -20.16 2.08
C LEU A 15 -1.54 -21.52 2.79
N ARG A 16 -2.74 -22.09 2.94
CA ARG A 16 -2.90 -23.43 3.50
C ARG A 16 -2.20 -24.49 2.65
N GLN A 17 -2.36 -24.39 1.32
CA GLN A 17 -1.72 -25.33 0.36
C GLN A 17 -0.21 -25.18 0.34
N GLU A 18 0.32 -23.98 0.40
CA GLU A 18 1.77 -23.71 0.54
C GLU A 18 2.36 -24.40 1.78
N LYS A 19 1.59 -24.46 2.87
CA LYS A 19 1.97 -25.18 4.08
C LYS A 19 1.64 -26.69 4.03
N ASN A 20 1.19 -27.20 2.90
CA ASN A 20 0.79 -28.61 2.74
C ASN A 20 -0.28 -29.08 3.73
N LEU A 21 -1.15 -28.19 4.18
CA LEU A 21 -2.24 -28.51 5.11
C LEU A 21 -3.52 -28.88 4.34
N SER A 22 -4.22 -29.92 4.78
CA SER A 22 -5.62 -30.16 4.36
C SER A 22 -6.57 -29.21 5.09
N GLN A 23 -7.80 -29.03 4.59
CA GLN A 23 -8.84 -28.26 5.29
C GLN A 23 -9.12 -28.81 6.69
N GLN A 24 -9.04 -30.14 6.87
CA GLN A 24 -9.23 -30.76 8.18
C GLN A 24 -8.08 -30.40 9.12
N GLN A 25 -6.84 -30.48 8.69
CA GLN A 25 -5.68 -30.13 9.51
C GLN A 25 -5.69 -28.66 9.92
N LEU A 26 -6.05 -27.75 9.00
CA LEU A 26 -6.21 -26.33 9.36
C LEU A 26 -7.37 -26.14 10.35
N ALA A 27 -8.48 -26.85 10.19
CA ALA A 27 -9.60 -26.82 11.11
C ALA A 27 -9.22 -27.28 12.52
N ASP A 28 -8.45 -28.35 12.61
CA ASP A 28 -7.94 -28.90 13.89
C ASP A 28 -7.01 -27.87 14.59
N LEU A 29 -6.08 -27.25 13.85
CA LEU A 29 -5.20 -26.19 14.36
C LEU A 29 -5.97 -24.95 14.84
N MET A 30 -7.07 -24.63 14.17
CA MET A 30 -7.91 -23.49 14.49
C MET A 30 -8.98 -23.80 15.56
N PHE A 31 -9.15 -25.07 15.96
CA PHE A 31 -10.23 -25.55 16.83
C PHE A 31 -11.63 -25.22 16.30
N VAL A 32 -11.81 -25.40 14.99
CA VAL A 32 -13.08 -25.21 14.29
C VAL A 32 -13.44 -26.45 13.48
N THR A 33 -14.61 -26.46 12.85
CA THR A 33 -14.99 -27.57 11.97
C THR A 33 -14.38 -27.40 10.57
N ARG A 34 -14.13 -28.52 9.85
CA ARG A 34 -13.74 -28.48 8.44
C ARG A 34 -14.71 -27.64 7.58
N LYS A 35 -16.02 -27.71 7.91
CA LYS A 35 -17.05 -26.90 7.22
C LYS A 35 -16.82 -25.40 7.42
N THR A 36 -16.34 -24.98 8.59
CA THR A 36 -16.00 -23.58 8.88
C THR A 36 -14.87 -23.11 7.98
N VAL A 37 -13.78 -23.89 7.87
CA VAL A 37 -12.66 -23.59 6.95
C VAL A 37 -13.15 -23.55 5.51
N GLY A 38 -13.96 -24.51 5.08
CA GLY A 38 -14.55 -24.53 3.75
C GLY A 38 -15.40 -23.29 3.47
N ASN A 39 -16.17 -22.79 4.44
CA ASN A 39 -16.94 -21.56 4.30
C ASN A 39 -16.04 -20.32 4.16
N TRP A 40 -14.91 -20.26 4.88
CA TRP A 40 -13.94 -19.19 4.74
C TRP A 40 -13.29 -19.21 3.34
N GLU A 41 -12.83 -20.37 2.90
CA GLU A 41 -12.17 -20.55 1.59
C GLU A 41 -13.09 -20.35 0.38
N ASN A 42 -14.38 -20.51 0.56
CA ASN A 42 -15.40 -20.27 -0.48
C ASN A 42 -16.00 -18.86 -0.42
N GLY A 43 -15.51 -17.98 0.48
CA GLY A 43 -16.03 -16.64 0.63
C GLY A 43 -17.47 -16.56 1.18
N ASN A 44 -17.99 -17.64 1.77
CA ASN A 44 -19.37 -17.67 2.30
C ASN A 44 -19.47 -16.97 3.66
N ARG A 45 -18.38 -16.87 4.39
CA ARG A 45 -18.31 -16.25 5.71
C ARG A 45 -16.89 -15.81 6.03
N MET A 46 -16.77 -14.66 6.69
CA MET A 46 -15.50 -14.15 7.22
C MET A 46 -15.25 -14.69 8.64
N PRO A 47 -14.02 -15.04 9.02
CA PRO A 47 -13.65 -15.25 10.42
C PRO A 47 -13.87 -13.95 11.22
N ASP A 48 -14.15 -14.07 12.51
CA ASP A 48 -14.08 -12.91 13.41
C ASP A 48 -12.63 -12.48 13.64
N ILE A 49 -12.44 -11.31 14.27
CA ILE A 49 -11.12 -10.70 14.46
C ILE A 49 -10.16 -11.60 15.26
N THR A 50 -10.68 -12.36 16.22
CA THR A 50 -9.90 -13.31 17.02
C THR A 50 -9.44 -14.48 16.17
N MET A 51 -10.33 -15.00 15.32
CA MET A 51 -10.01 -16.07 14.38
C MET A 51 -9.05 -15.61 13.29
N LEU A 52 -9.18 -14.38 12.80
CA LEU A 52 -8.23 -13.79 11.83
C LEU A 52 -6.81 -13.75 12.40
N SER A 53 -6.64 -13.27 13.62
CA SER A 53 -5.33 -13.21 14.29
C SER A 53 -4.72 -14.61 14.53
N ARG A 54 -5.54 -15.62 14.82
CA ARG A 54 -5.08 -17.00 14.95
C ARG A 54 -4.71 -17.61 13.60
N LEU A 55 -5.54 -17.34 12.58
CA LEU A 55 -5.36 -17.83 11.22
C LEU A 55 -4.05 -17.31 10.62
N SER A 56 -3.79 -16.00 10.74
CA SER A 56 -2.55 -15.39 10.27
C SER A 56 -1.31 -16.02 10.92
N ARG A 57 -1.35 -16.27 12.23
CA ARG A 57 -0.25 -16.91 12.96
C ARG A 57 0.00 -18.34 12.48
N HIS A 58 -1.05 -19.15 12.27
CA HIS A 58 -0.91 -20.51 11.77
C HIS A 58 -0.46 -20.58 10.31
N LEU A 59 -0.91 -19.63 9.50
CA LEU A 59 -0.51 -19.51 8.09
C LEU A 59 0.86 -18.83 7.92
N GLY A 60 1.40 -18.17 8.96
CA GLY A 60 2.73 -17.56 8.96
C GLY A 60 2.79 -16.24 8.22
N VAL A 61 1.69 -15.49 8.24
CA VAL A 61 1.54 -14.17 7.62
C VAL A 61 1.04 -13.17 8.66
N GLN A 62 1.13 -11.88 8.38
CA GLN A 62 0.52 -10.86 9.24
C GLN A 62 -0.99 -10.79 9.02
N THR A 63 -1.75 -10.36 10.02
CA THR A 63 -3.22 -10.29 9.92
C THR A 63 -3.67 -9.35 8.81
N TYR A 64 -2.96 -8.25 8.61
CA TYR A 64 -3.25 -7.32 7.51
C TYR A 64 -3.04 -8.00 6.14
N GLU A 65 -2.03 -8.83 5.95
CA GLU A 65 -1.78 -9.57 4.71
C GLU A 65 -2.93 -10.53 4.33
N LEU A 66 -3.72 -10.98 5.29
CA LEU A 66 -4.94 -11.74 5.05
C LEU A 66 -6.12 -10.85 4.66
N LEU A 67 -6.09 -9.58 5.06
CA LEU A 67 -7.17 -8.62 4.85
C LEU A 67 -6.92 -7.72 3.63
N ASP A 68 -5.66 -7.49 3.26
CA ASP A 68 -5.27 -6.63 2.13
C ASP A 68 -5.74 -7.17 0.76
N GLU A 69 -5.97 -8.47 0.65
CA GLU A 69 -6.62 -9.03 -0.55
C GLU A 69 -8.15 -8.87 -0.57
N ILE A 70 -8.71 -8.12 0.36
CA ILE A 70 -10.06 -7.58 0.23
C ILE A 70 -10.09 -6.50 -0.84
N SER A 71 -8.98 -5.81 -1.09
CA SER A 71 -8.66 -5.10 -2.33
C SER A 71 -8.34 -6.17 -3.39
N GLY A 72 -9.17 -6.30 -4.42
CA GLY A 72 -9.06 -7.42 -5.39
C GLY A 72 -7.76 -7.37 -6.19
N PRO A 73 -7.36 -8.49 -6.86
CA PRO A 73 -6.20 -8.53 -7.76
C PRO A 73 -6.33 -7.61 -8.98
N ASP A 74 -7.47 -6.92 -9.12
CA ASP A 74 -7.75 -5.93 -10.16
C ASP A 74 -7.56 -4.47 -9.69
N GLU A 75 -7.34 -4.21 -8.39
CA GLU A 75 -7.03 -2.86 -7.92
C GLU A 75 -5.53 -2.63 -8.02
N GLN A 76 -5.16 -1.78 -8.98
CA GLN A 76 -3.77 -1.35 -9.14
C GLN A 76 -3.42 -0.43 -7.97
N PRO A 77 -2.19 -0.53 -7.43
CA PRO A 77 -1.75 0.37 -6.38
C PRO A 77 -1.76 1.81 -6.89
N VAL A 78 -2.26 2.71 -6.07
CA VAL A 78 -2.40 4.13 -6.43
C VAL A 78 -1.24 4.93 -5.86
N PHE A 79 -0.46 5.51 -6.74
CA PHE A 79 0.63 6.42 -6.43
C PHE A 79 0.24 7.84 -6.83
N ILE A 80 0.46 8.78 -5.93
CA ILE A 80 0.38 10.19 -6.28
C ILE A 80 1.77 10.82 -6.25
N ILE A 81 1.97 11.83 -7.09
CA ILE A 81 3.16 12.67 -7.07
C ILE A 81 2.76 14.13 -7.09
N VAL A 82 3.37 14.94 -6.22
CA VAL A 82 3.09 16.38 -6.12
C VAL A 82 4.37 17.15 -6.35
N GLU A 83 4.34 17.98 -7.39
CA GLU A 83 5.46 18.81 -7.86
C GLU A 83 4.89 20.03 -8.58
N ASP A 84 5.26 21.23 -8.18
CA ASP A 84 4.71 22.48 -8.70
C ASP A 84 5.30 22.89 -10.06
N GLU A 85 6.46 22.36 -10.43
CA GLU A 85 7.01 22.56 -11.78
C GLU A 85 6.41 21.56 -12.77
N SER A 86 5.45 21.99 -13.61
CA SER A 86 4.77 21.14 -14.61
C SER A 86 5.69 20.30 -15.49
N ILE A 87 6.90 20.80 -15.82
CA ILE A 87 7.87 20.07 -16.65
C ILE A 87 8.48 18.91 -15.84
N LEU A 88 8.85 19.16 -14.58
CA LEU A 88 9.39 18.13 -13.69
C LEU A 88 8.31 17.10 -13.38
N LEU A 89 7.10 17.55 -13.04
CA LEU A 89 5.95 16.68 -12.76
C LEU A 89 5.72 15.67 -13.90
N LYS A 90 5.65 16.13 -15.14
CA LYS A 90 5.48 15.25 -16.32
C LYS A 90 6.61 14.25 -16.46
N GLY A 91 7.84 14.67 -16.23
CA GLY A 91 9.02 13.79 -16.27
C GLY A 91 8.97 12.73 -15.18
N PHE A 92 8.56 13.11 -13.98
CA PHE A 92 8.45 12.18 -12.84
C PHE A 92 7.30 11.20 -13.01
N VAL A 93 6.13 11.65 -13.48
CA VAL A 93 5.00 10.76 -13.81
C VAL A 93 5.45 9.70 -14.82
N HIS A 94 6.14 10.09 -15.89
CA HIS A 94 6.65 9.15 -16.89
C HIS A 94 7.63 8.14 -16.30
N ILE A 95 8.56 8.58 -15.41
CA ILE A 95 9.48 7.67 -14.72
C ILE A 95 8.71 6.68 -13.84
N LEU A 96 7.66 7.12 -13.12
CA LEU A 96 6.85 6.23 -12.28
C LEU A 96 6.09 5.22 -13.13
N GLU A 97 5.42 5.65 -14.19
CA GLU A 97 4.67 4.78 -15.12
C GLU A 97 5.56 3.70 -15.74
N ASP A 98 6.76 4.09 -16.21
CA ASP A 98 7.71 3.16 -16.80
C ASP A 98 8.30 2.17 -15.78
N THR A 99 8.51 2.63 -14.55
CA THR A 99 9.15 1.83 -13.49
C THR A 99 8.16 0.94 -12.74
N LEU A 100 6.92 1.40 -12.60
CA LEU A 100 5.84 0.75 -11.86
C LEU A 100 4.62 0.48 -12.77
N PRO A 101 4.75 -0.38 -13.78
CA PRO A 101 3.71 -0.55 -14.83
C PRO A 101 2.39 -1.16 -14.33
N ARG A 102 2.33 -1.56 -13.06
CA ARG A 102 1.12 -2.07 -12.41
C ARG A 102 0.48 -1.08 -11.47
N ALA A 103 1.02 0.14 -11.36
CA ALA A 103 0.47 1.19 -10.51
C ALA A 103 -0.30 2.21 -11.33
N ASP A 104 -1.39 2.72 -10.75
CA ASP A 104 -2.08 3.91 -11.26
C ASP A 104 -1.36 5.14 -10.72
N ILE A 105 -0.81 5.97 -11.63
CA ILE A 105 -0.01 7.14 -11.27
C ILE A 105 -0.81 8.42 -11.53
N TYR A 106 -0.92 9.26 -10.50
CA TYR A 106 -1.58 10.56 -10.59
C TYR A 106 -0.63 11.69 -10.20
N GLY A 107 -0.46 12.67 -11.09
CA GLY A 107 0.38 13.85 -10.86
C GLY A 107 -0.46 15.08 -10.52
N PHE A 108 -0.03 15.87 -9.53
CA PHE A 108 -0.68 17.09 -9.10
C PHE A 108 0.32 18.23 -9.00
N GLU A 109 -0.09 19.43 -9.44
CA GLU A 109 0.74 20.63 -9.32
C GLU A 109 0.51 21.37 -8.00
N THR A 110 -0.56 21.02 -7.24
CA THR A 110 -0.92 21.69 -5.98
C THR A 110 -1.30 20.70 -4.89
N CYS A 111 -1.02 21.06 -3.64
CA CYS A 111 -1.45 20.30 -2.45
C CYS A 111 -2.97 20.14 -2.39
N ALA A 112 -3.72 21.16 -2.80
CA ALA A 112 -5.18 21.15 -2.75
C ALA A 112 -5.80 20.12 -3.72
N GLU A 113 -5.21 19.90 -4.89
CA GLU A 113 -5.65 18.88 -5.84
C GLU A 113 -5.35 17.47 -5.32
N ALA A 114 -4.15 17.26 -4.80
CA ALA A 114 -3.74 15.99 -4.22
C ALA A 114 -4.64 15.59 -3.02
N LEU A 115 -4.96 16.53 -2.13
CA LEU A 115 -5.86 16.28 -1.00
C LEU A 115 -7.27 15.93 -1.45
N ARG A 116 -7.86 16.69 -2.38
CA ARG A 116 -9.18 16.37 -2.94
C ARG A 116 -9.24 14.99 -3.57
N PHE A 117 -8.16 14.58 -4.23
CA PHE A 117 -8.07 13.22 -4.77
C PHE A 117 -8.05 12.18 -3.64
N ALA A 118 -7.21 12.38 -2.61
CA ALA A 118 -7.07 11.46 -1.48
C ALA A 118 -8.31 11.35 -0.61
N GLU A 119 -9.16 12.40 -0.54
CA GLU A 119 -10.47 12.35 0.16
C GLU A 119 -11.45 11.35 -0.47
N SER A 120 -11.30 11.05 -1.75
CA SER A 120 -12.23 10.20 -2.51
C SER A 120 -11.61 8.89 -3.00
N ASN A 121 -10.28 8.75 -2.90
CA ASN A 121 -9.55 7.60 -3.42
C ASN A 121 -8.59 7.07 -2.35
N HIS A 122 -8.36 5.75 -2.39
CA HIS A 122 -7.25 5.16 -1.63
C HIS A 122 -5.92 5.56 -2.26
N VAL A 123 -4.94 5.94 -1.44
CA VAL A 123 -3.58 6.27 -1.89
C VAL A 123 -2.60 5.38 -1.15
N ASP A 124 -1.90 4.52 -1.88
CA ASP A 124 -0.92 3.58 -1.31
C ASP A 124 0.43 4.26 -1.05
N ALA A 125 0.83 5.17 -1.95
CA ALA A 125 2.05 5.94 -1.77
C ALA A 125 1.93 7.35 -2.37
N ALA A 126 2.57 8.31 -1.71
CA ALA A 126 2.67 9.70 -2.15
C ALA A 126 4.14 10.12 -2.24
N LEU A 127 4.58 10.51 -3.44
CA LEU A 127 5.85 11.18 -3.67
C LEU A 127 5.61 12.68 -3.59
N LEU A 128 6.26 13.36 -2.66
CA LEU A 128 5.99 14.77 -2.38
C LEU A 128 7.28 15.58 -2.48
N ASP A 129 7.27 16.62 -3.33
CA ASP A 129 8.28 17.66 -3.15
C ASP A 129 8.04 18.36 -1.80
N ILE A 130 9.12 18.69 -1.12
CA ILE A 130 9.06 19.40 0.16
C ILE A 130 8.75 20.88 -0.08
N GLU A 131 9.38 21.49 -1.08
CA GLU A 131 9.22 22.90 -1.42
C GLU A 131 8.25 23.03 -2.60
N LEU A 132 7.00 23.28 -2.30
CA LEU A 132 5.96 23.60 -3.27
C LEU A 132 5.65 25.11 -3.23
N PHE A 133 5.29 25.73 -4.35
CA PHE A 133 5.10 27.17 -4.46
C PHE A 133 4.08 27.70 -3.43
N GLY A 134 4.60 28.26 -2.33
CA GLY A 134 3.80 28.82 -1.22
C GLY A 134 3.17 27.81 -0.27
N GLU A 135 3.43 26.50 -0.45
CA GLU A 135 2.94 25.41 0.39
C GLU A 135 4.08 24.48 0.80
N SER A 136 3.85 23.63 1.80
CA SER A 136 4.83 22.66 2.30
C SER A 136 4.38 21.23 2.01
N GLY A 137 5.23 20.44 1.33
CA GLY A 137 5.00 19.01 1.17
C GLY A 137 4.98 18.25 2.48
N ILE A 138 5.64 18.78 3.53
CA ILE A 138 5.61 18.21 4.89
C ILE A 138 4.22 18.36 5.49
N ASP A 139 3.59 19.55 5.37
CA ASP A 139 2.23 19.78 5.84
C ASP A 139 1.21 18.92 5.06
N LEU A 140 1.43 18.76 3.75
CA LEU A 140 0.61 17.88 2.92
C LEU A 140 0.73 16.42 3.39
N ALA A 141 1.93 15.95 3.68
CA ALA A 141 2.15 14.60 4.21
C ALA A 141 1.36 14.35 5.50
N GLY A 142 1.40 15.31 6.43
CA GLY A 142 0.60 15.24 7.67
C GLY A 142 -0.89 15.06 7.39
N LYS A 143 -1.46 15.87 6.50
CA LYS A 143 -2.88 15.78 6.12
C LYS A 143 -3.24 14.47 5.41
N LEU A 144 -2.36 13.96 4.54
CA LEU A 144 -2.56 12.65 3.90
C LEU A 144 -2.56 11.51 4.91
N LEU A 145 -1.68 11.56 5.91
CA LEU A 145 -1.62 10.59 7.00
C LEU A 145 -2.82 10.68 7.96
N GLU A 146 -3.44 11.87 8.13
CA GLU A 146 -4.71 12.01 8.85
C GLU A 146 -5.86 11.31 8.09
N LEU A 147 -5.89 11.39 6.75
CA LEU A 147 -6.87 10.70 5.91
C LEU A 147 -6.65 9.19 5.90
N ASN A 148 -5.41 8.75 5.68
CA ASN A 148 -5.03 7.34 5.69
C ASN A 148 -3.65 7.15 6.36
N PRO A 149 -3.58 6.66 7.61
CA PRO A 149 -2.32 6.43 8.33
C PRO A 149 -1.40 5.38 7.69
N HIS A 150 -1.88 4.62 6.71
CA HIS A 150 -1.11 3.60 5.99
C HIS A 150 -0.60 4.08 4.62
N THR A 151 -0.82 5.32 4.25
CA THR A 151 -0.19 5.89 3.05
C THR A 151 1.33 5.98 3.24
N ASN A 152 2.08 5.42 2.30
CA ASN A 152 3.54 5.55 2.28
C ASN A 152 3.93 6.94 1.78
N ILE A 153 4.62 7.71 2.61
CA ILE A 153 5.13 9.02 2.22
C ILE A 153 6.59 8.89 1.80
N ILE A 154 6.91 9.31 0.58
CA ILE A 154 8.26 9.40 0.04
C ILE A 154 8.52 10.87 -0.31
N PHE A 155 9.47 11.51 0.35
CA PHE A 155 9.85 12.86 -0.01
C PHE A 155 10.82 12.85 -1.20
N LEU A 156 10.56 13.75 -2.16
CA LEU A 156 11.39 13.97 -3.35
C LEU A 156 11.83 15.42 -3.35
N THR A 157 13.09 15.72 -3.03
CA THR A 157 13.57 17.10 -2.88
C THR A 157 14.97 17.30 -3.41
N GLY A 158 15.29 18.54 -3.76
CA GLY A 158 16.66 18.97 -4.07
C GLY A 158 17.54 19.29 -2.84
N HIS A 159 16.95 19.31 -1.64
CA HIS A 159 17.55 19.81 -0.42
C HIS A 159 17.72 18.71 0.63
N THR A 160 18.89 18.67 1.28
CA THR A 160 19.21 17.65 2.29
C THR A 160 18.88 18.10 3.72
N GLU A 161 18.63 19.39 3.94
CA GLU A 161 18.36 19.99 5.24
C GLU A 161 17.03 19.54 5.87
N TYR A 162 16.05 19.11 5.08
CA TYR A 162 14.72 18.69 5.55
C TYR A 162 14.65 17.24 6.02
N THR A 163 15.79 16.54 6.04
CA THR A 163 15.81 15.11 6.43
C THR A 163 15.31 14.89 7.87
N ALA A 164 15.57 15.84 8.78
CA ALA A 164 15.10 15.72 10.16
C ALA A 164 13.57 15.79 10.26
N ASP A 165 12.94 16.77 9.62
CA ASP A 165 11.49 16.96 9.63
C ASP A 165 10.75 15.79 8.95
N ALA A 166 11.34 15.25 7.87
CA ALA A 166 10.84 14.07 7.19
C ALA A 166 10.88 12.81 8.08
N LEU A 167 11.93 12.64 8.89
CA LEU A 167 12.07 11.55 9.84
C LEU A 167 11.05 11.64 10.99
N ASP A 168 10.73 12.86 11.47
CA ASP A 168 9.75 13.07 12.54
C ASP A 168 8.33 12.65 12.12
N LEU A 169 8.00 12.75 10.83
CA LEU A 169 6.75 12.23 10.25
C LEU A 169 6.76 10.72 10.01
N HIS A 170 7.86 10.03 10.34
CA HIS A 170 8.03 8.60 10.04
C HIS A 170 7.75 8.27 8.58
N CYS A 171 8.25 9.08 7.64
CA CYS A 171 8.13 8.83 6.21
C CYS A 171 8.65 7.44 5.82
N SER A 172 8.14 6.89 4.72
CA SER A 172 8.56 5.59 4.19
C SER A 172 9.83 5.66 3.37
N GLY A 173 10.17 6.84 2.84
CA GLY A 173 11.36 7.02 2.02
C GLY A 173 11.73 8.49 1.78
N TYR A 174 12.94 8.67 1.22
CA TYR A 174 13.48 9.98 0.90
C TYR A 174 14.38 9.89 -0.34
N ILE A 175 14.01 10.63 -1.38
CA ILE A 175 14.73 10.64 -2.64
C ILE A 175 15.30 12.04 -2.90
N LEU A 176 16.62 12.14 -3.00
CA LEU A 176 17.26 13.37 -3.46
C LEU A 176 17.15 13.46 -4.99
N LYS A 177 16.57 14.56 -5.49
CA LYS A 177 16.48 14.84 -6.95
C LYS A 177 17.88 14.78 -7.60
N PRO A 178 18.04 14.29 -8.84
CA PRO A 178 16.97 13.88 -9.74
C PRO A 178 16.37 12.50 -9.38
N LEU A 179 15.08 12.33 -9.63
CA LEU A 179 14.41 11.03 -9.56
C LEU A 179 14.96 10.12 -10.67
N THR A 180 15.35 8.91 -10.31
CA THR A 180 15.74 7.86 -11.28
C THR A 180 15.02 6.55 -10.96
N PRO A 181 14.84 5.65 -11.95
CA PRO A 181 14.22 4.34 -11.71
C PRO A 181 14.88 3.56 -10.57
N GLU A 182 16.20 3.58 -10.47
CA GLU A 182 16.94 2.84 -9.45
C GLU A 182 16.68 3.40 -8.04
N LYS A 183 16.60 4.73 -7.90
CA LYS A 183 16.27 5.38 -6.62
C LYS A 183 14.83 5.05 -6.22
N LEU A 184 13.89 5.15 -7.18
CA LEU A 184 12.50 4.81 -6.95
C LEU A 184 12.34 3.36 -6.48
N LEU A 185 12.89 2.40 -7.22
CA LEU A 185 12.81 0.97 -6.87
C LEU A 185 13.42 0.67 -5.51
N ARG A 186 14.51 1.34 -5.16
CA ARG A 186 15.12 1.18 -3.83
C ARG A 186 14.18 1.59 -2.71
N GLU A 187 13.50 2.75 -2.82
CA GLU A 187 12.57 3.21 -1.78
C GLU A 187 11.29 2.36 -1.78
N VAL A 188 10.78 1.99 -2.95
CA VAL A 188 9.59 1.12 -3.07
C VAL A 188 9.84 -0.27 -2.46
N ALA A 189 11.05 -0.81 -2.54
CA ALA A 189 11.40 -2.08 -1.91
C ALA A 189 11.42 -2.04 -0.37
N HIS A 190 11.43 -0.84 0.24
CA HIS A 190 11.52 -0.64 1.69
C HIS A 190 10.35 0.17 2.26
N LEU A 191 9.21 0.20 1.55
CA LEU A 191 8.01 0.89 2.04
C LEU A 191 7.61 0.39 3.42
N ARG A 192 7.19 1.30 4.27
CA ARG A 192 6.75 1.01 5.64
C ARG A 192 5.52 0.14 5.66
N PHE A 193 4.59 0.40 4.76
CA PHE A 193 3.37 -0.37 4.56
C PHE A 193 3.46 -1.11 3.24
N PRO A 194 3.24 -2.43 3.22
CA PRO A 194 3.27 -3.21 2.00
C PRO A 194 2.26 -2.68 0.97
N VAL A 195 2.69 -2.56 -0.28
CA VAL A 195 1.84 -2.18 -1.41
C VAL A 195 1.71 -3.36 -2.35
N TRP A 196 0.49 -3.81 -2.55
CA TRP A 196 0.20 -4.98 -3.39
C TRP A 196 0.52 -4.72 -4.86
N GLY A 197 1.03 -5.75 -5.54
CA GLY A 197 1.34 -5.69 -6.97
C GLY A 197 2.68 -5.06 -7.32
N LEU A 198 3.45 -4.55 -6.34
CA LEU A 198 4.78 -3.96 -6.54
C LEU A 198 5.94 -4.92 -6.25
N ASN A 199 5.68 -6.10 -5.70
CA ASN A 199 6.75 -7.07 -5.49
C ASN A 199 7.26 -7.59 -6.83
N PRO A 200 8.61 -7.50 -7.07
CA PRO A 200 9.25 -8.00 -8.27
C PRO A 200 9.17 -9.51 -8.39
#